data_add7eef72227310dfba2d403e57dccfa
#
_entry.id   add7eef72227310dfba2d403e57dccfa
#
_cell.length_a   1.000
_cell.length_b   1.000
_cell.length_c   1.000
_cell.angle_alpha   90.00
_cell.angle_beta   90.00
_cell.angle_gamma   90.00
#
_symmetry.space_group_name_H-M   'P 1'
#
loop_
_entity.id
_entity.type
_entity.pdbx_description
1 polymer ?
#
loop_
_entity_poly.entity_id
_entity_poly.type
_entity_poly.pdbx_seq_one_letter_code
_entity_poly.pdbx_strand_id
1 'polypeptide(L)'
;MKLCIFGGNGFVGSAIARKAVARGWSVVSVSRSGRPFATPAGHSPAWVSEVEWRKGSPFDLSTYDALLPSCDALVTTLGTLLETPYKEQGVARPLSVLKALAENATGSRGNPLAKDGRERSYERLNRDSALQLFEAFHSSRSSTAATSPSPFVFISAEDIFRPFVPARYIQTKRDAETQIWQRAAADAPAPTVRPVFVRPSLMYHPHLNPPSTLPATLLEATSNLHALIPRALHLFPSPPPSTIPNAAVPPAAASLAALFAIPPIHVDAVGEAVCASIADEQTQGVVDVARMREMLGFDALGWGLAPGRGRKAGVV
;
A
#
# COMPACT_ATOMS: atom_id res chain seq x y z
N MET A 1 -0.56 -11.43 18.54
CA MET A 1 -1.02 -10.18 17.96
C MET A 1 -2.16 -10.45 17.00
N LYS A 2 -3.24 -9.66 17.03
CA LYS A 2 -4.39 -9.76 16.13
C LYS A 2 -4.39 -8.60 15.14
N LEU A 3 -4.33 -8.92 13.84
CA LEU A 3 -4.26 -7.98 12.74
C LEU A 3 -5.59 -7.91 11.99
N CYS A 4 -6.15 -6.71 11.84
CA CYS A 4 -7.29 -6.47 10.97
C CYS A 4 -6.82 -5.90 9.63
N ILE A 5 -7.24 -6.51 8.50
CA ILE A 5 -6.87 -6.07 7.15
C ILE A 5 -8.13 -5.73 6.34
N PHE A 6 -8.31 -4.48 5.99
CA PHE A 6 -9.33 -4.08 5.02
C PHE A 6 -8.79 -4.28 3.59
N GLY A 7 -9.43 -5.19 2.85
CA GLY A 7 -9.00 -5.61 1.51
C GLY A 7 -8.03 -6.79 1.49
N GLY A 8 -8.01 -7.64 2.53
CA GLY A 8 -7.08 -8.76 2.67
C GLY A 8 -7.18 -9.84 1.59
N ASN A 9 -8.28 -9.89 0.84
CA ASN A 9 -8.41 -10.78 -0.33
C ASN A 9 -7.93 -10.18 -1.66
N GLY A 10 -7.42 -8.94 -1.62
CA GLY A 10 -6.81 -8.27 -2.77
C GLY A 10 -5.33 -8.62 -2.95
N PHE A 11 -4.71 -8.10 -4.02
CA PHE A 11 -3.32 -8.39 -4.39
C PHE A 11 -2.31 -8.09 -3.27
N VAL A 12 -2.36 -6.88 -2.69
CA VAL A 12 -1.47 -6.49 -1.59
C VAL A 12 -1.93 -7.09 -0.26
N GLY A 13 -3.24 -7.06 0.00
CA GLY A 13 -3.79 -7.56 1.26
C GLY A 13 -3.55 -9.04 1.49
N SER A 14 -3.59 -9.87 0.44
CA SER A 14 -3.29 -11.31 0.54
C SER A 14 -1.81 -11.57 0.86
N ALA A 15 -0.90 -10.77 0.31
CA ALA A 15 0.52 -10.87 0.64
C ALA A 15 0.76 -10.50 2.12
N ILE A 16 0.12 -9.45 2.63
CA ILE A 16 0.20 -9.05 4.04
C ILE A 16 -0.40 -10.16 4.93
N ALA A 17 -1.61 -10.66 4.60
CA ALA A 17 -2.26 -11.71 5.38
C ALA A 17 -1.38 -12.96 5.48
N ARG A 18 -0.82 -13.44 4.36
CA ARG A 18 0.09 -14.57 4.32
C ARG A 18 1.32 -14.37 5.21
N LYS A 19 1.93 -13.18 5.17
CA LYS A 19 3.11 -12.87 5.97
C LYS A 19 2.80 -12.73 7.46
N ALA A 20 1.61 -12.24 7.81
CA ALA A 20 1.14 -12.16 9.17
C ALA A 20 0.84 -13.55 9.76
N VAL A 21 0.15 -14.42 9.00
CA VAL A 21 -0.08 -15.83 9.38
C VAL A 21 1.25 -16.56 9.60
N ALA A 22 2.21 -16.40 8.69
CA ALA A 22 3.54 -17.03 8.83
C ALA A 22 4.31 -16.55 10.09
N ARG A 23 3.92 -15.42 10.69
CA ARG A 23 4.43 -14.94 12.00
C ARG A 23 3.63 -15.44 13.20
N GLY A 24 2.64 -16.29 12.98
CA GLY A 24 1.72 -16.76 14.02
C GLY A 24 0.74 -15.68 14.51
N TRP A 25 0.48 -14.65 13.70
CA TRP A 25 -0.50 -13.62 14.04
C TRP A 25 -1.91 -14.09 13.69
N SER A 26 -2.88 -13.78 14.54
CA SER A 26 -4.28 -13.95 14.21
C SER A 26 -4.71 -12.87 13.21
N VAL A 27 -5.28 -13.27 12.08
CA VAL A 27 -5.62 -12.34 10.99
C VAL A 27 -7.12 -12.35 10.72
N VAL A 28 -7.71 -11.16 10.70
CA VAL A 28 -9.08 -10.93 10.24
C VAL A 28 -9.05 -10.07 8.98
N SER A 29 -9.64 -10.57 7.90
CA SER A 29 -9.75 -9.85 6.63
C SER A 29 -11.17 -9.36 6.41
N VAL A 30 -11.36 -8.07 6.27
CA VAL A 30 -12.65 -7.44 5.96
C VAL A 30 -12.66 -7.00 4.51
N SER A 31 -13.68 -7.43 3.76
CA SER A 31 -13.87 -7.03 2.36
C SER A 31 -15.36 -6.96 2.00
N ARG A 32 -15.70 -6.28 0.91
CA ARG A 32 -17.09 -6.16 0.43
C ARG A 32 -17.76 -7.50 0.17
N SER A 33 -17.01 -8.48 -0.31
CA SER A 33 -17.54 -9.80 -0.61
C SER A 33 -17.51 -10.76 0.59
N GLY A 34 -16.61 -10.54 1.55
CA GLY A 34 -16.32 -11.50 2.63
C GLY A 34 -15.70 -12.80 2.14
N ARG A 35 -15.37 -12.91 0.85
CA ARG A 35 -14.84 -14.15 0.27
C ARG A 35 -13.37 -14.32 0.64
N PRO A 36 -12.95 -15.57 0.95
CA PRO A 36 -11.55 -15.91 1.08
C PRO A 36 -10.73 -15.57 -0.17
N PHE A 37 -9.42 -15.43 0.02
CA PHE A 37 -8.50 -15.28 -1.11
C PHE A 37 -8.45 -16.57 -1.94
N ALA A 38 -8.44 -16.39 -3.26
CA ALA A 38 -8.11 -17.44 -4.22
C ALA A 38 -7.10 -16.90 -5.23
N THR A 39 -6.19 -17.75 -5.71
CA THR A 39 -5.27 -17.39 -6.78
C THR A 39 -6.04 -17.15 -8.10
N PRO A 40 -5.47 -16.48 -9.11
CA PRO A 40 -6.12 -16.35 -10.42
C PRO A 40 -6.52 -17.67 -11.07
N ALA A 41 -5.83 -18.78 -10.73
CA ALA A 41 -6.15 -20.13 -11.16
C ALA A 41 -7.24 -20.82 -10.31
N GLY A 42 -7.83 -20.11 -9.33
CA GLY A 42 -8.88 -20.64 -8.46
C GLY A 42 -8.39 -21.48 -7.27
N HIS A 43 -7.10 -21.59 -7.04
CA HIS A 43 -6.54 -22.35 -5.92
C HIS A 43 -6.62 -21.58 -4.61
N SER A 44 -6.92 -22.25 -3.50
CA SER A 44 -6.88 -21.71 -2.15
C SER A 44 -5.63 -22.24 -1.43
N PRO A 45 -4.60 -21.42 -1.19
CA PRO A 45 -3.42 -21.81 -0.42
C PRO A 45 -3.74 -22.15 1.04
N ALA A 46 -2.94 -22.99 1.68
CA ALA A 46 -3.19 -23.48 3.05
C ALA A 46 -3.39 -22.35 4.09
N TRP A 47 -2.60 -21.28 4.02
CA TRP A 47 -2.71 -20.15 4.94
C TRP A 47 -4.09 -19.46 4.95
N VAL A 48 -4.89 -19.65 3.89
CA VAL A 48 -6.23 -19.03 3.76
C VAL A 48 -7.21 -19.56 4.82
N SER A 49 -7.06 -20.81 5.25
CA SER A 49 -7.87 -21.39 6.32
C SER A 49 -7.56 -20.82 7.70
N GLU A 50 -6.41 -20.16 7.88
CA GLU A 50 -6.00 -19.55 9.13
C GLU A 50 -6.44 -18.08 9.27
N VAL A 51 -7.11 -17.54 8.24
CA VAL A 51 -7.62 -16.17 8.21
C VAL A 51 -9.13 -16.16 8.40
N GLU A 52 -9.60 -15.31 9.29
CA GLU A 52 -11.03 -15.04 9.45
C GLU A 52 -11.49 -14.06 8.36
N TRP A 53 -12.37 -14.53 7.45
CA TRP A 53 -12.88 -13.72 6.34
C TRP A 53 -14.24 -13.16 6.66
N ARG A 54 -14.36 -11.81 6.69
CA ARG A 54 -15.60 -11.11 7.00
C ARG A 54 -16.07 -10.20 5.87
N LYS A 55 -17.39 -10.13 5.69
CA LYS A 55 -18.01 -9.12 4.84
C LYS A 55 -18.14 -7.82 5.62
N GLY A 56 -17.72 -6.70 5.00
CA GLY A 56 -17.86 -5.37 5.60
C GLY A 56 -17.45 -4.26 4.64
N SER A 57 -17.76 -3.03 5.02
CA SER A 57 -17.47 -1.83 4.26
C SER A 57 -16.86 -0.76 5.16
N PRO A 58 -15.81 -0.04 4.74
CA PRO A 58 -15.26 1.07 5.52
C PRO A 58 -16.29 2.18 5.77
N PHE A 59 -17.34 2.22 4.94
CA PHE A 59 -18.43 3.23 5.03
C PHE A 59 -19.64 2.78 5.86
N ASP A 60 -19.57 1.58 6.44
CA ASP A 60 -20.61 1.04 7.31
C ASP A 60 -19.93 0.48 8.57
N LEU A 61 -19.85 1.33 9.58
CA LEU A 61 -19.18 1.05 10.85
C LEU A 61 -19.79 -0.18 11.55
N SER A 62 -21.10 -0.39 11.44
CA SER A 62 -21.80 -1.51 12.07
C SER A 62 -21.28 -2.88 11.61
N THR A 63 -20.60 -2.94 10.47
CA THR A 63 -20.04 -4.19 9.92
C THR A 63 -18.70 -4.59 10.55
N TYR A 64 -18.06 -3.70 11.33
CA TYR A 64 -16.71 -3.97 11.86
C TYR A 64 -16.39 -3.29 13.21
N ASP A 65 -17.26 -2.46 13.78
CA ASP A 65 -17.04 -1.76 15.05
C ASP A 65 -16.72 -2.72 16.20
N ALA A 66 -17.51 -3.79 16.34
CA ALA A 66 -17.31 -4.82 17.37
C ALA A 66 -15.97 -5.58 17.22
N LEU A 67 -15.33 -5.51 16.05
CA LEU A 67 -14.06 -6.18 15.78
C LEU A 67 -12.86 -5.36 16.30
N LEU A 68 -12.92 -4.04 16.14
CA LEU A 68 -11.78 -3.14 16.35
C LEU A 68 -11.17 -3.21 17.76
N PRO A 69 -11.93 -3.28 18.87
CA PRO A 69 -11.37 -3.35 20.21
C PRO A 69 -10.44 -4.56 20.44
N SER A 70 -10.66 -5.64 19.71
CA SER A 70 -9.86 -6.86 19.81
C SER A 70 -8.64 -6.90 18.89
N CYS A 71 -8.45 -5.89 18.03
CA CYS A 71 -7.35 -5.86 17.07
C CYS A 71 -6.20 -5.00 17.59
N ASP A 72 -4.98 -5.53 17.58
CA ASP A 72 -3.79 -4.80 17.98
C ASP A 72 -3.31 -3.82 16.90
N ALA A 73 -3.59 -4.14 15.61
CA ALA A 73 -3.22 -3.33 14.46
C ALA A 73 -4.29 -3.35 13.39
N LEU A 74 -4.37 -2.27 12.61
CA LEU A 74 -5.24 -2.17 11.43
C LEU A 74 -4.45 -1.81 10.18
N VAL A 75 -4.69 -2.55 9.10
CA VAL A 75 -4.12 -2.27 7.78
C VAL A 75 -5.25 -2.00 6.78
N THR A 76 -5.15 -0.92 6.03
CA THR A 76 -6.05 -0.67 4.89
C THR A 76 -5.27 -0.72 3.58
N THR A 77 -5.70 -1.63 2.70
CA THR A 77 -5.19 -1.78 1.34
C THR A 77 -6.20 -1.29 0.31
N LEU A 78 -7.23 -0.58 0.76
CA LEU A 78 -8.28 -0.07 -0.09
C LEU A 78 -7.75 1.07 -0.98
N GLY A 79 -8.24 1.09 -2.20
CA GLY A 79 -7.91 2.11 -3.18
C GLY A 79 -8.18 1.66 -4.60
N THR A 80 -8.23 2.63 -5.51
CA THR A 80 -8.34 2.39 -6.95
C THR A 80 -7.31 3.22 -7.68
N LEU A 81 -6.65 2.61 -8.66
CA LEU A 81 -5.70 3.28 -9.55
C LEU A 81 -6.43 3.91 -10.75
N LEU A 82 -7.52 3.31 -11.20
CA LEU A 82 -8.32 3.75 -12.35
C LEU A 82 -9.79 3.80 -11.94
N GLU A 83 -10.49 4.87 -12.29
CA GLU A 83 -11.93 5.05 -12.04
C GLU A 83 -12.83 4.25 -13.01
N THR A 84 -12.24 3.54 -13.98
CA THR A 84 -12.97 2.69 -14.92
C THR A 84 -13.16 1.27 -14.40
N PRO A 85 -14.27 0.57 -14.76
CA PRO A 85 -14.59 -0.78 -14.28
C PRO A 85 -13.75 -1.89 -14.94
N TYR A 86 -12.43 -1.71 -15.03
CA TYR A 86 -11.53 -2.68 -15.65
C TYR A 86 -11.53 -4.06 -14.96
N LYS A 87 -12.01 -4.14 -13.72
CA LYS A 87 -12.10 -5.40 -12.95
C LYS A 87 -13.33 -6.24 -13.29
N GLU A 88 -14.34 -5.66 -13.98
CA GLU A 88 -15.58 -6.37 -14.31
C GLU A 88 -15.50 -7.13 -15.65
N GLN A 89 -14.49 -6.85 -16.47
CA GLN A 89 -14.32 -7.46 -17.80
C GLN A 89 -13.39 -8.67 -17.82
N GLY A 90 -13.35 -9.47 -16.77
CA GLY A 90 -12.63 -10.75 -16.65
C GLY A 90 -11.37 -10.83 -17.52
N VAL A 91 -10.18 -10.81 -16.90
CA VAL A 91 -8.87 -10.76 -17.55
C VAL A 91 -8.49 -9.35 -18.05
N ALA A 92 -7.83 -8.58 -17.16
CA ALA A 92 -7.15 -7.35 -17.57
C ALA A 92 -6.06 -7.70 -18.60
N ARG A 93 -6.36 -7.60 -19.87
CA ARG A 93 -5.34 -7.66 -20.92
C ARG A 93 -4.40 -6.47 -20.71
N PRO A 94 -3.07 -6.66 -20.69
CA PRO A 94 -2.11 -5.56 -20.48
C PRO A 94 -2.33 -4.40 -21.47
N LEU A 95 -2.79 -4.70 -22.66
CA LEU A 95 -3.18 -3.73 -23.68
C LEU A 95 -4.41 -2.87 -23.29
N SER A 96 -5.36 -3.39 -22.51
CA SER A 96 -6.53 -2.59 -22.08
C SER A 96 -6.15 -1.62 -20.96
N VAL A 97 -5.21 -1.98 -20.09
CA VAL A 97 -4.67 -1.08 -19.07
C VAL A 97 -3.82 0.01 -19.72
N LEU A 98 -2.92 -0.36 -20.65
CA LEU A 98 -2.13 0.60 -21.41
C LEU A 98 -3.02 1.56 -22.23
N LYS A 99 -4.09 1.05 -22.86
CA LYS A 99 -5.04 1.86 -23.59
C LYS A 99 -5.81 2.81 -22.65
N ALA A 100 -6.26 2.35 -21.50
CA ALA A 100 -6.93 3.18 -20.51
C ALA A 100 -5.98 4.26 -19.93
N LEU A 101 -4.70 3.93 -19.72
CA LEU A 101 -3.67 4.88 -19.29
C LEU A 101 -3.39 5.93 -20.39
N ALA A 102 -3.30 5.52 -21.66
CA ALA A 102 -3.09 6.43 -22.78
C ALA A 102 -4.31 7.35 -23.02
N GLU A 103 -5.52 6.83 -22.90
CA GLU A 103 -6.76 7.61 -23.00
C GLU A 103 -6.89 8.64 -21.87
N ASN A 104 -6.45 8.31 -20.64
CA ASN A 104 -6.38 9.26 -19.54
C ASN A 104 -5.32 10.35 -19.75
N ALA A 105 -4.17 10.01 -20.32
CA ALA A 105 -3.10 10.97 -20.62
C ALA A 105 -3.50 12.00 -21.68
N THR A 106 -4.36 11.62 -22.64
CA THR A 106 -4.81 12.51 -23.73
C THR A 106 -6.04 13.36 -23.39
N GLY A 107 -6.62 13.20 -22.20
CA GLY A 107 -7.81 13.95 -21.77
C GLY A 107 -9.06 13.69 -22.60
N SER A 108 -9.07 12.64 -23.43
CA SER A 108 -10.04 12.42 -24.50
C SER A 108 -11.41 11.89 -24.06
N ARG A 109 -11.61 11.61 -22.74
CA ARG A 109 -12.94 11.20 -22.24
C ARG A 109 -13.29 11.94 -20.95
N GLY A 110 -14.27 12.83 -21.05
CA GLY A 110 -15.08 13.21 -19.90
C GLY A 110 -15.69 11.92 -19.31
N ASN A 111 -15.60 11.76 -17.98
CA ASN A 111 -16.04 10.58 -17.22
C ASN A 111 -17.47 10.16 -17.60
N PRO A 112 -17.72 9.06 -18.37
CA PRO A 112 -19.07 8.60 -18.70
C PRO A 112 -19.85 8.09 -17.47
N LEU A 113 -19.17 7.87 -16.34
CA LEU A 113 -19.70 7.34 -15.07
C LEU A 113 -20.07 8.43 -14.06
N ALA A 114 -20.14 9.70 -14.48
CA ALA A 114 -20.50 10.81 -13.58
C ALA A 114 -21.91 10.68 -12.95
N LYS A 115 -22.77 9.77 -13.40
CA LYS A 115 -24.08 9.52 -12.81
C LYS A 115 -24.08 8.46 -11.69
N ASP A 116 -23.15 7.45 -11.73
CA ASP A 116 -22.95 6.43 -10.66
C ASP A 116 -21.62 6.62 -9.93
N GLY A 117 -20.85 7.65 -10.28
CA GLY A 117 -19.43 7.80 -9.96
C GLY A 117 -19.10 8.17 -8.50
N ARG A 118 -20.08 8.52 -7.66
CA ARG A 118 -19.79 8.94 -6.28
C ARG A 118 -19.25 7.82 -5.39
N GLU A 119 -19.61 6.57 -5.64
CA GLU A 119 -19.15 5.43 -4.82
C GLU A 119 -17.75 4.92 -5.19
N ARG A 120 -17.27 5.23 -6.40
CA ARG A 120 -15.98 4.74 -6.93
C ARG A 120 -14.98 5.85 -7.22
N SER A 121 -15.20 7.06 -6.73
CA SER A 121 -14.27 8.18 -6.93
C SER A 121 -12.96 7.96 -6.19
N TYR A 122 -11.88 8.60 -6.65
CA TYR A 122 -10.59 8.57 -5.98
C TYR A 122 -10.69 9.08 -4.53
N GLU A 123 -11.46 10.14 -4.29
CA GLU A 123 -11.66 10.69 -2.96
C GLU A 123 -12.28 9.64 -2.04
N ARG A 124 -13.37 9.03 -2.47
CA ARG A 124 -14.09 8.07 -1.64
C ARG A 124 -13.26 6.84 -1.31
N LEU A 125 -12.59 6.24 -2.33
CA LEU A 125 -11.87 4.98 -2.14
C LEU A 125 -10.43 5.16 -1.62
N ASN A 126 -9.75 6.23 -2.00
CA ASN A 126 -8.34 6.42 -1.62
C ASN A 126 -8.18 7.28 -0.37
N ARG A 127 -9.07 8.24 -0.12
CA ARG A 127 -9.01 9.15 1.02
C ARG A 127 -10.04 8.82 2.09
N ASP A 128 -11.35 8.92 1.73
CA ASP A 128 -12.41 8.89 2.72
C ASP A 128 -12.52 7.53 3.42
N SER A 129 -12.29 6.43 2.68
CA SER A 129 -12.26 5.09 3.28
C SER A 129 -11.14 4.95 4.33
N ALA A 130 -9.96 5.51 4.06
CA ALA A 130 -8.84 5.45 4.99
C ALA A 130 -9.10 6.32 6.23
N LEU A 131 -9.69 7.51 6.03
CA LEU A 131 -10.05 8.40 7.13
C LEU A 131 -11.10 7.79 8.05
N GLN A 132 -12.15 7.19 7.50
CA GLN A 132 -13.19 6.53 8.30
C GLN A 132 -12.66 5.36 9.11
N LEU A 133 -11.79 4.53 8.49
CA LEU A 133 -11.13 3.43 9.19
C LEU A 133 -10.20 3.92 10.29
N PHE A 134 -9.46 5.00 10.03
CA PHE A 134 -8.60 5.61 11.04
C PHE A 134 -9.42 6.12 12.22
N GLU A 135 -10.50 6.89 12.00
CA GLU A 135 -11.36 7.44 13.05
C GLU A 135 -11.99 6.33 13.90
N ALA A 136 -12.51 5.29 13.25
CA ALA A 136 -13.10 4.16 13.96
C ALA A 136 -12.06 3.42 14.81
N PHE A 137 -10.87 3.17 14.27
CA PHE A 137 -9.79 2.50 15.00
C PHE A 137 -9.27 3.37 16.14
N HIS A 138 -9.04 4.65 15.89
CA HIS A 138 -8.60 5.62 16.88
C HIS A 138 -9.59 5.72 18.05
N SER A 139 -10.89 5.86 17.77
CA SER A 139 -11.93 5.88 18.81
C SER A 139 -11.95 4.60 19.64
N SER A 140 -11.72 3.43 19.00
CA SER A 140 -11.64 2.15 19.72
C SER A 140 -10.42 2.04 20.63
N ARG A 141 -9.31 2.73 20.33
CA ARG A 141 -8.09 2.74 21.15
C ARG A 141 -8.17 3.71 22.31
N SER A 142 -8.86 4.83 22.15
CA SER A 142 -9.01 5.84 23.23
C SER A 142 -9.65 5.27 24.48
N SER A 143 -10.40 4.17 24.38
CA SER A 143 -11.00 3.44 25.50
C SER A 143 -10.12 2.33 26.09
N THR A 144 -8.95 2.07 25.49
CA THR A 144 -8.08 0.95 25.88
C THR A 144 -6.81 1.49 26.54
N ALA A 145 -6.49 1.05 27.76
CA ALA A 145 -5.23 1.39 28.44
C ALA A 145 -4.05 0.62 27.80
N ALA A 146 -3.68 1.00 26.58
CA ALA A 146 -2.53 0.43 25.90
C ALA A 146 -1.24 1.12 26.37
N THR A 147 -0.16 0.35 26.55
CA THR A 147 1.16 0.86 26.95
C THR A 147 1.94 1.49 25.78
N SER A 148 1.60 1.14 24.55
CA SER A 148 2.20 1.68 23.32
C SER A 148 1.13 1.96 22.27
N PRO A 149 1.37 2.94 21.35
CA PRO A 149 0.42 3.30 20.30
C PRO A 149 0.19 2.16 19.31
N SER A 150 -1.07 1.85 19.03
CA SER A 150 -1.45 0.80 18.07
C SER A 150 -1.16 1.21 16.62
N PRO A 151 -0.53 0.37 15.79
CA PRO A 151 -0.21 0.74 14.42
C PRO A 151 -1.45 0.76 13.51
N PHE A 152 -1.62 1.86 12.79
CA PHE A 152 -2.54 2.01 11.67
C PHE A 152 -1.76 2.13 10.38
N VAL A 153 -1.83 1.12 9.51
CA VAL A 153 -1.06 1.09 8.27
C VAL A 153 -1.95 1.40 7.07
N PHE A 154 -1.60 2.44 6.34
CA PHE A 154 -2.26 2.82 5.09
C PHE A 154 -1.35 2.51 3.90
N ILE A 155 -1.85 1.66 2.98
CA ILE A 155 -1.14 1.42 1.72
C ILE A 155 -1.41 2.58 0.77
N SER A 156 -0.43 3.45 0.68
CA SER A 156 -0.39 4.60 -0.21
C SER A 156 0.23 4.24 -1.56
N ALA A 157 0.97 5.12 -2.19
CA ALA A 157 1.68 4.85 -3.44
C ALA A 157 2.86 5.81 -3.63
N GLU A 158 3.91 5.36 -4.31
CA GLU A 158 4.91 6.26 -4.88
C GLU A 158 4.34 7.00 -6.09
N ASP A 159 4.86 8.22 -6.29
CA ASP A 159 4.48 9.06 -7.42
C ASP A 159 5.43 8.83 -8.60
N ILE A 160 5.18 7.77 -9.36
CA ILE A 160 6.08 7.31 -10.43
C ILE A 160 5.39 7.18 -11.79
N PHE A 161 4.09 7.39 -11.91
CA PHE A 161 3.36 7.10 -13.14
C PHE A 161 2.67 8.31 -13.77
N ARG A 162 2.89 9.54 -13.28
CA ARG A 162 2.33 10.70 -13.94
C ARG A 162 3.14 11.07 -15.19
N PRO A 163 2.52 11.47 -16.29
CA PRO A 163 1.11 11.83 -16.46
C PRO A 163 0.17 10.65 -16.78
N PHE A 164 0.65 9.41 -16.90
CA PHE A 164 -0.17 8.26 -17.27
C PHE A 164 -1.28 7.95 -16.23
N VAL A 165 -0.95 8.09 -14.95
CA VAL A 165 -1.92 8.06 -13.87
C VAL A 165 -2.32 9.49 -13.52
N PRO A 166 -3.63 9.80 -13.37
CA PRO A 166 -4.07 11.14 -13.01
C PRO A 166 -3.44 11.66 -11.72
N ALA A 167 -3.04 12.92 -11.70
CA ALA A 167 -2.49 13.56 -10.50
C ALA A 167 -3.43 13.45 -9.29
N ARG A 168 -4.74 13.44 -9.53
CA ARG A 168 -5.79 13.27 -8.52
C ARG A 168 -5.65 11.98 -7.72
N TYR A 169 -5.17 10.88 -8.34
CA TYR A 169 -4.88 9.63 -7.63
C TYR A 169 -3.84 9.82 -6.52
N ILE A 170 -2.70 10.42 -6.87
CA ILE A 170 -1.63 10.70 -5.90
C ILE A 170 -2.09 11.75 -4.88
N GLN A 171 -2.78 12.82 -5.34
CA GLN A 171 -3.28 13.86 -4.46
C GLN A 171 -4.18 13.29 -3.37
N THR A 172 -5.17 12.46 -3.72
CA THR A 172 -6.09 11.86 -2.73
C THR A 172 -5.37 10.96 -1.73
N LYS A 173 -4.31 10.27 -2.14
CA LYS A 173 -3.46 9.48 -1.23
C LYS A 173 -2.67 10.38 -0.27
N ARG A 174 -2.07 11.47 -0.76
CA ARG A 174 -1.32 12.42 0.07
C ARG A 174 -2.23 13.18 1.04
N ASP A 175 -3.43 13.53 0.61
CA ASP A 175 -4.44 14.17 1.46
C ASP A 175 -4.86 13.23 2.61
N ALA A 176 -5.03 11.94 2.34
CA ALA A 176 -5.31 10.95 3.38
C ALA A 176 -4.16 10.83 4.39
N GLU A 177 -2.92 10.67 3.91
CA GLU A 177 -1.74 10.60 4.78
C GLU A 177 -1.63 11.82 5.69
N THR A 178 -1.74 13.03 5.12
CA THR A 178 -1.61 14.29 5.86
C THR A 178 -2.69 14.44 6.92
N GLN A 179 -3.95 14.15 6.57
CA GLN A 179 -5.05 14.26 7.51
C GLN A 179 -4.97 13.22 8.64
N ILE A 180 -4.59 11.97 8.33
CA ILE A 180 -4.38 10.92 9.34
C ILE A 180 -3.24 11.32 10.27
N TRP A 181 -2.13 11.82 9.73
CA TRP A 181 -0.99 12.27 10.52
C TRP A 181 -1.35 13.40 11.49
N GLN A 182 -2.07 14.42 10.98
CA GLN A 182 -2.52 15.55 11.78
C GLN A 182 -3.45 15.13 12.92
N ARG A 183 -4.38 14.20 12.66
CA ARG A 183 -5.30 13.70 13.68
C ARG A 183 -4.60 12.87 14.74
N ALA A 184 -3.67 12.00 14.34
CA ALA A 184 -2.86 11.25 15.31
C ALA A 184 -1.97 12.16 16.16
N ALA A 185 -1.44 13.24 15.58
CA ALA A 185 -0.62 14.22 16.31
C ALA A 185 -1.43 15.08 17.28
N ALA A 186 -2.73 15.21 17.12
CA ALA A 186 -3.60 15.95 18.02
C ALA A 186 -3.70 15.29 19.43
N ASP A 187 -3.39 14.02 19.55
CA ASP A 187 -3.38 13.27 20.82
C ASP A 187 -2.07 13.48 21.63
N ALA A 188 -1.17 14.33 21.16
CA ALA A 188 0.09 14.57 21.89
C ALA A 188 -0.20 15.08 23.34
N PRO A 189 0.58 14.65 24.37
CA PRO A 189 1.82 13.90 24.25
C PRO A 189 1.70 12.37 24.24
N ALA A 190 0.50 11.80 24.35
CA ALA A 190 0.28 10.36 24.46
C ALA A 190 -0.60 9.82 23.30
N PRO A 191 -0.06 9.68 22.07
CA PRO A 191 -0.81 9.18 20.94
C PRO A 191 -1.28 7.75 21.18
N THR A 192 -2.55 7.47 20.89
CA THR A 192 -3.14 6.13 21.02
C THR A 192 -2.95 5.29 19.76
N VAL A 193 -2.72 5.94 18.62
CA VAL A 193 -2.50 5.31 17.31
C VAL A 193 -1.23 5.85 16.66
N ARG A 194 -0.46 4.94 16.09
CA ARG A 194 0.77 5.20 15.35
C ARG A 194 0.54 4.99 13.85
N PRO A 195 0.41 6.06 13.05
CA PRO A 195 0.19 5.93 11.62
C PRO A 195 1.47 5.56 10.87
N VAL A 196 1.34 4.60 9.94
CA VAL A 196 2.39 4.17 9.01
C VAL A 196 1.85 4.24 7.58
N PHE A 197 2.55 4.94 6.69
CA PHE A 197 2.17 5.17 5.30
C PHE A 197 3.12 4.44 4.38
N VAL A 198 2.73 3.26 3.93
CA VAL A 198 3.56 2.45 3.03
C VAL A 198 3.33 2.92 1.60
N ARG A 199 4.40 3.39 0.94
CA ARG A 199 4.39 3.90 -0.44
C ARG A 199 5.11 2.93 -1.37
N PRO A 200 4.45 1.88 -1.87
CA PRO A 200 5.05 1.01 -2.86
C PRO A 200 5.15 1.69 -4.22
N SER A 201 6.18 1.35 -4.99
CA SER A 201 6.31 1.63 -6.42
C SER A 201 5.48 0.64 -7.25
N LEU A 202 5.89 0.34 -8.48
CA LEU A 202 5.28 -0.74 -9.26
C LEU A 202 5.41 -2.06 -8.53
N MET A 203 4.27 -2.59 -8.07
CA MET A 203 4.22 -3.90 -7.43
C MET A 203 4.02 -5.01 -8.47
N TYR A 204 4.80 -6.08 -8.37
CA TYR A 204 4.72 -7.22 -9.28
C TYR A 204 4.68 -8.54 -8.52
N HIS A 205 4.16 -9.56 -9.20
CA HIS A 205 4.22 -10.96 -8.77
C HIS A 205 4.01 -11.88 -9.98
N PRO A 206 4.96 -12.80 -10.28
CA PRO A 206 4.91 -13.62 -11.49
C PRO A 206 3.65 -14.47 -11.65
N HIS A 207 3.14 -15.00 -10.57
CA HIS A 207 1.98 -15.91 -10.58
C HIS A 207 0.63 -15.22 -10.29
N LEU A 208 0.61 -14.17 -9.45
CA LEU A 208 -0.63 -13.48 -9.09
C LEU A 208 -0.97 -12.34 -10.07
N ASN A 209 0.05 -11.74 -10.68
CA ASN A 209 -0.11 -10.67 -11.68
C ASN A 209 0.98 -10.78 -12.76
N PRO A 210 0.99 -11.83 -13.59
CA PRO A 210 2.03 -12.06 -14.60
C PRO A 210 2.31 -10.85 -15.51
N PRO A 211 1.29 -10.07 -15.97
CA PRO A 211 1.53 -8.93 -16.83
C PRO A 211 2.38 -7.82 -16.21
N SER A 212 2.48 -7.75 -14.88
CA SER A 212 3.30 -6.76 -14.19
C SER A 212 4.79 -7.10 -14.19
N THR A 213 5.17 -8.35 -14.47
CA THR A 213 6.55 -8.83 -14.32
C THR A 213 7.48 -8.26 -15.38
N LEU A 214 7.06 -8.23 -16.64
CA LEU A 214 7.89 -7.70 -17.72
C LEU A 214 8.20 -6.20 -17.57
N PRO A 215 7.21 -5.31 -17.34
CA PRO A 215 7.49 -3.92 -17.02
C PRO A 215 8.38 -3.76 -15.78
N ALA A 216 8.17 -4.59 -14.74
CA ALA A 216 8.98 -4.53 -13.53
C ALA A 216 10.45 -4.86 -13.81
N THR A 217 10.75 -5.91 -14.57
CA THR A 217 12.14 -6.26 -14.90
C THR A 217 12.85 -5.17 -15.71
N LEU A 218 12.13 -4.53 -16.63
CA LEU A 218 12.69 -3.40 -17.42
C LEU A 218 12.96 -2.19 -16.52
N LEU A 219 12.03 -1.82 -15.65
CA LEU A 219 12.21 -0.71 -14.71
C LEU A 219 13.28 -1.01 -13.66
N GLU A 220 13.42 -2.25 -13.23
CA GLU A 220 14.49 -2.63 -12.33
C GLU A 220 15.87 -2.50 -13.01
N ALA A 221 16.01 -2.92 -14.26
CA ALA A 221 17.23 -2.74 -15.02
C ALA A 221 17.59 -1.26 -15.20
N THR A 222 16.61 -0.39 -15.49
CA THR A 222 16.84 1.06 -15.61
C THR A 222 17.20 1.72 -14.29
N SER A 223 16.54 1.37 -13.19
CA SER A 223 16.86 1.91 -11.87
C SER A 223 18.24 1.46 -11.38
N ASN A 224 18.62 0.23 -11.69
CA ASN A 224 19.95 -0.29 -11.39
C ASN A 224 21.02 0.45 -12.19
N LEU A 225 20.80 0.66 -13.50
CA LEU A 225 21.72 1.43 -14.33
C LEU A 225 21.83 2.88 -13.82
N HIS A 226 20.71 3.50 -13.44
CA HIS A 226 20.69 4.83 -12.85
C HIS A 226 21.50 4.89 -11.54
N ALA A 227 21.40 3.89 -10.69
CA ALA A 227 22.16 3.81 -9.44
C ALA A 227 23.68 3.68 -9.63
N LEU A 228 24.15 3.17 -10.79
CA LEU A 228 25.57 3.08 -11.12
C LEU A 228 26.17 4.41 -11.61
N ILE A 229 25.34 5.36 -12.02
CA ILE A 229 25.79 6.69 -12.48
C ILE A 229 26.14 7.52 -11.24
N PRO A 230 27.30 8.24 -11.23
CA PRO A 230 27.62 9.17 -10.15
C PRO A 230 26.51 10.20 -9.94
N ARG A 231 26.15 10.48 -8.67
CA ARG A 231 25.03 11.38 -8.34
C ARG A 231 25.10 12.76 -8.99
N ALA A 232 26.31 13.26 -9.22
CA ALA A 232 26.56 14.52 -9.92
C ALA A 232 26.10 14.53 -11.39
N LEU A 233 25.95 13.34 -11.99
CA LEU A 233 25.54 13.15 -13.38
C LEU A 233 24.12 12.61 -13.51
N HIS A 234 23.36 12.51 -12.40
CA HIS A 234 21.99 12.05 -12.46
C HIS A 234 21.12 13.02 -13.23
N LEU A 235 20.63 12.61 -14.40
CA LEU A 235 19.62 13.33 -15.18
C LEU A 235 18.28 13.41 -14.44
N PHE A 236 18.03 12.43 -13.57
CA PHE A 236 16.81 12.29 -12.77
C PHE A 236 17.17 12.17 -11.29
N PRO A 237 17.12 13.25 -10.52
CA PRO A 237 17.42 13.19 -9.09
C PRO A 237 16.37 12.33 -8.36
N SER A 238 16.83 11.44 -7.51
CA SER A 238 15.94 10.70 -6.63
C SER A 238 15.25 11.67 -5.68
N PRO A 239 13.93 11.52 -5.43
CA PRO A 239 13.26 12.34 -4.44
C PRO A 239 13.91 12.16 -3.06
N PRO A 240 14.01 13.23 -2.26
CA PRO A 240 14.56 13.12 -0.91
C PRO A 240 13.67 12.20 -0.05
N PRO A 241 14.26 11.34 0.79
CA PRO A 241 13.49 10.54 1.73
C PRO A 241 12.74 11.47 2.69
N SER A 242 11.46 11.25 2.87
CA SER A 242 10.62 12.00 3.80
C SER A 242 9.86 11.04 4.70
N THR A 243 10.07 11.15 6.00
CA THR A 243 9.32 10.37 7.00
C THR A 243 7.99 11.05 7.38
N ILE A 244 7.86 12.35 7.12
CA ILE A 244 6.66 13.12 7.42
C ILE A 244 5.79 13.23 6.16
N PRO A 245 4.49 12.97 6.24
CA PRO A 245 3.58 13.15 5.12
C PRO A 245 3.55 14.61 4.63
N ASN A 246 3.55 14.77 3.32
CA ASN A 246 3.43 16.06 2.67
C ASN A 246 2.34 15.99 1.59
N ALA A 247 1.39 16.90 1.64
CA ALA A 247 0.31 17.00 0.66
C ALA A 247 0.77 17.51 -0.71
N ALA A 248 1.96 18.11 -0.81
CA ALA A 248 2.47 18.64 -2.07
C ALA A 248 2.73 17.51 -3.08
N VAL A 249 2.17 17.65 -4.27
CA VAL A 249 2.41 16.77 -5.41
C VAL A 249 3.39 17.45 -6.35
N PRO A 250 4.58 16.90 -6.57
CA PRO A 250 5.60 17.48 -7.44
C PRO A 250 5.12 17.65 -8.90
N PRO A 251 5.81 18.40 -9.77
CA PRO A 251 5.53 18.44 -11.20
C PRO A 251 5.55 17.04 -11.83
N ALA A 252 4.78 16.82 -12.90
CA ALA A 252 4.70 15.52 -13.58
C ALA A 252 6.07 15.00 -14.09
N ALA A 253 6.97 15.92 -14.47
CA ALA A 253 8.33 15.57 -14.87
C ALA A 253 9.14 14.89 -13.73
N ALA A 254 8.91 15.29 -12.48
CA ALA A 254 9.54 14.63 -11.33
C ALA A 254 9.00 13.22 -11.09
N SER A 255 7.70 12.99 -11.33
CA SER A 255 7.10 11.66 -11.27
C SER A 255 7.68 10.74 -12.36
N LEU A 256 7.84 11.25 -13.58
CA LEU A 256 8.46 10.49 -14.66
C LEU A 256 9.94 10.19 -14.37
N ALA A 257 10.67 11.14 -13.78
CA ALA A 257 12.04 10.92 -13.32
C ALA A 257 12.10 9.82 -12.25
N ALA A 258 11.19 9.85 -11.29
CA ALA A 258 11.09 8.86 -10.22
C ALA A 258 10.80 7.44 -10.75
N LEU A 259 10.09 7.30 -11.88
CA LEU A 259 9.85 6.02 -12.53
C LEU A 259 11.16 5.27 -12.89
N PHE A 260 12.19 6.01 -13.28
CA PHE A 260 13.50 5.43 -13.63
C PHE A 260 14.44 5.31 -12.42
N ALA A 261 14.20 6.06 -11.36
CA ALA A 261 15.05 6.09 -10.16
C ALA A 261 14.56 5.10 -9.08
N ILE A 262 13.25 4.92 -8.93
CA ILE A 262 12.67 4.08 -7.89
C ILE A 262 12.39 2.68 -8.45
N PRO A 263 13.08 1.64 -7.94
CA PRO A 263 12.90 0.29 -8.44
C PRO A 263 11.50 -0.25 -8.13
N PRO A 264 10.98 -1.15 -8.96
CA PRO A 264 9.77 -1.92 -8.66
C PRO A 264 9.99 -2.80 -7.43
N ILE A 265 8.90 -3.23 -6.81
CA ILE A 265 8.96 -4.05 -5.60
C ILE A 265 8.05 -5.27 -5.72
N HIS A 266 8.55 -6.43 -5.29
CA HIS A 266 7.74 -7.64 -5.23
C HIS A 266 6.65 -7.47 -4.15
N VAL A 267 5.40 -7.89 -4.43
CA VAL A 267 4.30 -7.69 -3.48
C VAL A 267 4.52 -8.39 -2.15
N ASP A 268 5.24 -9.51 -2.13
CA ASP A 268 5.62 -10.19 -0.89
C ASP A 268 6.59 -9.39 -0.04
N ALA A 269 7.47 -8.63 -0.67
CA ALA A 269 8.37 -7.71 0.02
C ALA A 269 7.58 -6.57 0.67
N VAL A 270 6.54 -6.07 0.01
CA VAL A 270 5.61 -5.10 0.62
C VAL A 270 4.91 -5.72 1.83
N GLY A 271 4.38 -6.95 1.69
CA GLY A 271 3.74 -7.66 2.80
C GLY A 271 4.66 -7.85 4.00
N GLU A 272 5.92 -8.22 3.74
CA GLU A 272 6.97 -8.38 4.76
C GLU A 272 7.29 -7.05 5.45
N ALA A 273 7.49 -5.97 4.67
CA ALA A 273 7.78 -4.64 5.20
C ALA A 273 6.62 -4.09 6.05
N VAL A 274 5.37 -4.33 5.65
CA VAL A 274 4.18 -3.98 6.47
C VAL A 274 4.21 -4.71 7.80
N CYS A 275 4.45 -6.02 7.82
CA CYS A 275 4.53 -6.77 9.07
C CYS A 275 5.72 -6.32 9.93
N ALA A 276 6.87 -6.01 9.32
CA ALA A 276 8.03 -5.46 10.03
C ALA A 276 7.71 -4.09 10.65
N SER A 277 7.04 -3.21 9.90
CA SER A 277 6.61 -1.88 10.40
C SER A 277 5.60 -1.96 11.54
N ILE A 278 4.75 -2.98 11.55
CA ILE A 278 3.81 -3.22 12.64
C ILE A 278 4.56 -3.70 13.89
N ALA A 279 5.52 -4.62 13.74
CA ALA A 279 6.29 -5.20 14.85
C ALA A 279 7.31 -4.22 15.46
N ASP A 280 7.81 -3.27 14.70
CA ASP A 280 8.75 -2.25 15.18
C ASP A 280 7.98 -1.02 15.69
N GLU A 281 7.95 -0.84 17.00
CA GLU A 281 7.24 0.27 17.66
C GLU A 281 7.78 1.66 17.28
N GLN A 282 9.01 1.74 16.78
CA GLN A 282 9.62 3.00 16.36
C GLN A 282 9.26 3.41 14.92
N THR A 283 8.73 2.49 14.12
CA THR A 283 8.35 2.79 12.74
C THR A 283 7.05 3.58 12.69
N GLN A 284 7.11 4.83 12.26
CA GLN A 284 5.95 5.71 12.02
C GLN A 284 6.18 6.60 10.81
N GLY A 285 5.11 7.19 10.29
CA GLY A 285 5.15 8.07 9.12
C GLY A 285 5.36 7.29 7.82
N VAL A 286 6.10 7.88 6.88
CA VAL A 286 6.27 7.34 5.54
C VAL A 286 7.31 6.22 5.50
N VAL A 287 6.93 5.10 4.90
CA VAL A 287 7.79 3.95 4.55
C VAL A 287 7.79 3.81 3.03
N ASP A 288 8.77 4.42 2.38
CA ASP A 288 8.98 4.36 0.93
C ASP A 288 9.67 3.06 0.49
N VAL A 289 9.94 2.92 -0.81
CA VAL A 289 10.58 1.71 -1.36
C VAL A 289 11.99 1.51 -0.79
N ALA A 290 12.75 2.58 -0.61
CA ALA A 290 14.10 2.50 -0.06
C ALA A 290 14.07 1.99 1.38
N ARG A 291 13.16 2.53 2.21
CA ARG A 291 12.97 2.10 3.58
C ARG A 291 12.43 0.67 3.68
N MET A 292 11.50 0.27 2.80
CA MET A 292 11.04 -1.12 2.73
C MET A 292 12.21 -2.07 2.43
N ARG A 293 13.06 -1.74 1.45
CA ARG A 293 14.22 -2.55 1.09
C ARG A 293 15.23 -2.65 2.24
N GLU A 294 15.51 -1.54 2.92
CA GLU A 294 16.37 -1.51 4.11
C GLU A 294 15.85 -2.43 5.22
N MET A 295 14.55 -2.36 5.54
CA MET A 295 13.90 -3.24 6.53
C MET A 295 14.06 -4.72 6.20
N LEU A 296 14.13 -5.06 4.91
CA LEU A 296 14.31 -6.43 4.43
C LEU A 296 15.79 -6.85 4.35
N GLY A 297 16.72 -5.96 4.72
CA GLY A 297 18.14 -6.22 4.73
C GLY A 297 18.83 -6.09 3.36
N PHE A 298 18.19 -5.42 2.39
CA PHE A 298 18.88 -5.05 1.15
C PHE A 298 19.76 -3.83 1.38
N ASP A 299 20.88 -3.75 0.67
CA ASP A 299 21.72 -2.56 0.67
C ASP A 299 21.04 -1.38 -0.05
N ALA A 300 21.61 -0.18 0.10
CA ALA A 300 21.05 1.02 -0.51
C ALA A 300 21.00 0.97 -2.05
N LEU A 301 21.80 0.10 -2.67
CA LEU A 301 21.85 -0.13 -4.10
C LEU A 301 20.90 -1.25 -4.55
N GLY A 302 20.38 -2.05 -3.60
CA GLY A 302 19.46 -3.17 -3.89
C GLY A 302 20.12 -4.41 -4.51
N TRP A 303 21.45 -4.47 -4.54
CA TRP A 303 22.23 -5.55 -5.18
C TRP A 303 22.65 -6.68 -4.24
N GLY A 304 22.53 -6.48 -2.93
CA GLY A 304 22.98 -7.46 -1.95
C GLY A 304 22.40 -7.24 -0.55
N LEU A 305 22.80 -8.11 0.37
CA LEU A 305 22.50 -7.94 1.79
C LEU A 305 23.38 -6.82 2.34
N ALA A 306 22.81 -5.91 3.12
CA ALA A 306 23.55 -4.85 3.79
C ALA A 306 24.68 -5.46 4.65
N PRO A 307 25.94 -5.01 4.52
CA PRO A 307 27.04 -5.55 5.31
C PRO A 307 26.77 -5.33 6.81
N GLY A 308 26.81 -6.39 7.60
CA GLY A 308 26.75 -6.35 9.06
C GLY A 308 25.41 -6.70 9.73
N ARG A 309 24.33 -6.92 8.99
CA ARG A 309 23.12 -7.54 9.54
C ARG A 309 23.10 -9.04 9.24
N GLY A 310 23.86 -9.80 10.03
CA GLY A 310 23.73 -11.25 10.04
C GLY A 310 22.26 -11.61 10.29
N ARG A 311 21.71 -12.52 9.46
CA ARG A 311 20.42 -13.17 9.71
C ARG A 311 20.39 -13.57 11.18
N LYS A 312 19.48 -13.00 11.98
CA LYS A 312 19.06 -13.69 13.18
C LYS A 312 18.45 -15.01 12.71
N ALA A 313 19.19 -16.08 12.90
CA ALA A 313 18.74 -17.43 12.62
C ALA A 313 17.50 -17.68 13.49
N GLY A 314 16.39 -17.92 12.85
CA GLY A 314 15.15 -18.26 13.53
C GLY A 314 13.94 -17.80 12.73
N VAL A 315 13.71 -18.37 11.55
CA VAL A 315 12.38 -18.76 11.05
C VAL A 315 12.65 -19.75 9.89
N VAL A 316 12.51 -21.01 10.19
CA VAL A 316 12.26 -22.07 9.22
C VAL A 316 10.78 -22.06 8.88
#